data_d5c959ccf5ef32434f642ea47ea27b2c
#
_entry.id   d5c959ccf5ef32434f642ea47ea27b2c
#
_cell.length_a   1.000
_cell.length_b   1.000
_cell.length_c   1.000
_cell.angle_alpha   90.00
_cell.angle_beta   90.00
_cell.angle_gamma   90.00
#
_symmetry.space_group_name_H-M   'P 1'
#
loop_
_entity.id
_entity.type
_entity.pdbx_description
1 polymer ?
#
loop_
_entity_poly.entity_id
_entity_poly.type
_entity_poly.pdbx_seq_one_letter_code
_entity_poly.pdbx_strand_id
1 'polypeptide(L)'
;MENLIKIDTVDQYNKMFGLETLHPLVSVVDLSKSETWPTNFRVNYGIYGLFLKDTKCGDIRYGRQYYDYQEGTVVGFAPGQVTGIELKDGTRPLAHGLLFHPDLIRGTALGRDIKRYSFFSYESNEALHLSEEEKGIFVDCLRKIQIELEHSIDKHSKRLIAMNIELLLDYCLRFYDRQFTTRAETNKDVLVRFERLLDEYLQSDLLRQEGLPTVRYFAEKICLSPNYFGDLIKKETGKTAQENIQDRIISLAKEWILGTNKTVSQ
;
A
#
# COMPACT_ATOMS: atom_id res chain seq x y z
N MET A 1 -3.23 -22.21 -16.73
CA MET A 1 -2.12 -21.66 -15.91
C MET A 1 -2.14 -20.15 -16.14
N GLU A 2 -2.37 -19.37 -15.09
CA GLU A 2 -2.33 -17.90 -15.20
C GLU A 2 -0.88 -17.48 -15.50
N ASN A 3 -0.65 -16.83 -16.63
CA ASN A 3 0.67 -16.35 -17.02
C ASN A 3 1.15 -15.28 -16.04
N LEU A 4 2.19 -15.57 -15.27
CA LEU A 4 2.89 -14.58 -14.45
C LEU A 4 3.88 -13.82 -15.33
N ILE A 5 3.60 -12.54 -15.56
CA ILE A 5 4.46 -11.63 -16.31
C ILE A 5 5.39 -10.93 -15.32
N LYS A 6 6.66 -10.82 -15.64
CA LYS A 6 7.63 -10.05 -14.85
C LYS A 6 7.90 -8.72 -15.53
N ILE A 7 7.72 -7.62 -14.79
CA ILE A 7 7.97 -6.24 -15.25
C ILE A 7 9.05 -5.64 -14.34
N ASP A 8 10.28 -5.71 -14.79
CA ASP A 8 11.45 -5.18 -14.06
C ASP A 8 11.80 -3.73 -14.42
N THR A 9 11.31 -3.22 -15.55
CA THR A 9 11.64 -1.87 -16.04
C THR A 9 10.39 -1.07 -16.41
N VAL A 10 10.53 0.25 -16.37
CA VAL A 10 9.50 1.19 -16.82
C VAL A 10 9.17 0.97 -18.30
N ASP A 11 10.17 0.71 -19.13
CA ASP A 11 10.02 0.46 -20.57
C ASP A 11 9.19 -0.80 -20.85
N GLN A 12 9.39 -1.88 -20.09
CA GLN A 12 8.56 -3.09 -20.22
C GLN A 12 7.08 -2.81 -19.94
N TYR A 13 6.80 -2.00 -18.91
CA TYR A 13 5.43 -1.59 -18.63
C TYR A 13 4.84 -0.74 -19.75
N ASN A 14 5.56 0.29 -20.17
CA ASN A 14 5.09 1.19 -21.22
C ASN A 14 4.81 0.44 -22.53
N LYS A 15 5.70 -0.45 -22.95
CA LYS A 15 5.51 -1.30 -24.15
C LYS A 15 4.29 -2.19 -24.05
N MET A 16 4.01 -2.74 -22.87
CA MET A 16 2.83 -3.59 -22.64
C MET A 16 1.51 -2.85 -22.88
N PHE A 17 1.49 -1.54 -22.61
CA PHE A 17 0.32 -0.67 -22.79
C PHE A 17 0.40 0.24 -24.02
N GLY A 18 1.40 0.06 -24.90
CA GLY A 18 1.59 0.87 -26.10
C GLY A 18 1.93 2.33 -25.82
N LEU A 19 2.61 2.60 -24.69
CA LEU A 19 2.99 3.94 -24.26
C LEU A 19 4.45 4.24 -24.59
N GLU A 20 4.78 5.53 -24.81
CA GLU A 20 6.14 5.99 -25.06
C GLU A 20 6.96 6.01 -23.75
N THR A 21 8.26 5.69 -23.87
CA THR A 21 9.22 5.75 -22.75
C THR A 21 10.15 6.95 -22.93
N LEU A 22 9.89 8.03 -22.20
CA LEU A 22 10.72 9.25 -22.23
C LEU A 22 11.99 9.11 -21.37
N HIS A 23 11.93 8.32 -20.29
CA HIS A 23 13.04 8.13 -19.36
C HIS A 23 13.11 6.68 -18.88
N PRO A 24 14.30 6.04 -18.82
CA PRO A 24 14.44 4.62 -18.53
C PRO A 24 14.01 4.23 -17.09
N LEU A 25 14.04 5.18 -16.15
CA LEU A 25 13.82 4.90 -14.73
C LEU A 25 12.52 5.48 -14.17
N VAL A 26 11.78 6.26 -14.93
CA VAL A 26 10.52 6.88 -14.49
C VAL A 26 9.58 7.15 -15.65
N SER A 27 8.28 7.01 -15.44
CA SER A 27 7.24 7.37 -16.41
C SER A 27 6.01 7.91 -15.69
N VAL A 28 5.45 8.97 -16.24
CA VAL A 28 4.08 9.38 -15.94
C VAL A 28 3.18 8.70 -16.96
N VAL A 29 2.23 7.91 -16.47
CA VAL A 29 1.37 7.05 -17.27
C VAL A 29 -0.02 7.66 -17.35
N ASP A 30 -0.53 7.78 -18.56
CA ASP A 30 -1.92 8.10 -18.85
C ASP A 30 -2.54 6.92 -19.61
N LEU A 31 -3.26 6.08 -18.91
CA LEU A 31 -3.85 4.87 -19.50
C LEU A 31 -4.99 5.18 -20.48
N SER A 32 -5.52 6.40 -20.51
CA SER A 32 -6.49 6.79 -21.53
C SER A 32 -5.90 6.79 -22.96
N LYS A 33 -4.58 6.93 -23.05
CA LYS A 33 -3.81 6.91 -24.30
C LYS A 33 -3.36 5.51 -24.73
N SER A 34 -3.63 4.48 -23.89
CA SER A 34 -3.24 3.11 -24.20
C SER A 34 -4.04 2.54 -25.35
N GLU A 35 -3.34 1.96 -26.32
CA GLU A 35 -3.95 1.25 -27.46
C GLU A 35 -4.10 -0.24 -27.19
N THR A 36 -3.36 -0.78 -26.21
CA THR A 36 -3.31 -2.21 -25.88
C THR A 36 -3.76 -2.46 -24.46
N TRP A 37 -4.63 -3.44 -24.27
CA TRP A 37 -5.18 -3.81 -22.97
C TRP A 37 -5.02 -5.31 -22.76
N PRO A 38 -3.97 -5.74 -22.07
CA PRO A 38 -3.86 -7.14 -21.68
C PRO A 38 -4.98 -7.47 -20.67
N THR A 39 -5.67 -8.58 -20.90
CA THR A 39 -6.74 -9.08 -20.04
C THR A 39 -6.28 -10.29 -19.25
N ASN A 40 -6.69 -10.40 -17.98
CA ASN A 40 -6.49 -11.57 -17.13
C ASN A 40 -5.03 -12.02 -17.02
N PHE A 41 -4.20 -11.21 -16.39
CA PHE A 41 -2.78 -11.50 -16.19
C PHE A 41 -2.35 -11.20 -14.75
N ARG A 42 -1.29 -11.87 -14.32
CA ARG A 42 -0.59 -11.57 -13.06
C ARG A 42 0.76 -10.96 -13.36
N VAL A 43 1.11 -9.93 -12.62
CA VAL A 43 2.39 -9.22 -12.77
C VAL A 43 3.16 -9.27 -11.48
N ASN A 44 4.45 -9.64 -11.59
CA ASN A 44 5.44 -9.40 -10.56
C ASN A 44 6.23 -8.13 -10.93
N TYR A 45 6.12 -7.10 -10.12
CA TYR A 45 6.75 -5.80 -10.37
C TYR A 45 8.14 -5.72 -9.76
N GLY A 46 9.14 -5.28 -10.53
CA GLY A 46 10.45 -4.83 -10.07
C GLY A 46 10.56 -3.30 -9.87
N ILE A 47 9.44 -2.61 -10.06
CA ILE A 47 9.33 -1.13 -10.01
C ILE A 47 8.23 -0.71 -9.03
N TYR A 48 8.31 0.54 -8.56
CA TYR A 48 7.22 1.19 -7.84
C TYR A 48 6.18 1.71 -8.81
N GLY A 49 4.91 1.63 -8.44
CA GLY A 49 3.80 2.25 -9.15
C GLY A 49 2.80 2.88 -8.21
N LEU A 50 2.21 4.00 -8.63
CA LEU A 50 1.16 4.71 -7.92
C LEU A 50 0.15 5.21 -8.96
N PHE A 51 -1.10 4.75 -8.88
CA PHE A 51 -2.14 5.02 -9.86
C PHE A 51 -3.39 5.61 -9.25
N LEU A 52 -3.79 6.77 -9.74
CA LEU A 52 -5.12 7.36 -9.52
C LEU A 52 -6.07 6.82 -10.60
N LYS A 53 -7.16 6.24 -10.18
CA LYS A 53 -8.22 5.72 -11.05
C LYS A 53 -9.39 6.66 -11.11
N ASP A 54 -9.81 6.97 -12.35
CA ASP A 54 -10.87 7.95 -12.63
C ASP A 54 -12.23 7.31 -12.90
N THR A 55 -12.29 5.98 -13.10
CA THR A 55 -13.53 5.28 -13.40
C THR A 55 -13.61 3.93 -12.71
N LYS A 56 -14.84 3.42 -12.54
CA LYS A 56 -15.09 2.02 -12.18
C LYS A 56 -14.59 1.11 -13.29
N CYS A 57 -13.36 0.65 -13.19
CA CYS A 57 -12.71 -0.13 -14.25
C CYS A 57 -12.55 -1.62 -13.92
N GLY A 58 -13.53 -2.20 -13.21
CA GLY A 58 -13.53 -3.62 -12.87
C GLY A 58 -12.82 -3.94 -11.57
N ASP A 59 -12.82 -5.21 -11.23
CA ASP A 59 -12.23 -5.70 -9.99
C ASP A 59 -10.74 -5.95 -10.19
N ILE A 60 -9.89 -5.38 -9.34
CA ILE A 60 -8.49 -5.80 -9.25
C ILE A 60 -8.37 -6.83 -8.15
N ARG A 61 -7.80 -7.97 -8.50
CA ARG A 61 -7.54 -9.06 -7.57
C ARG A 61 -6.16 -8.90 -6.95
N TYR A 62 -6.13 -8.67 -5.64
CA TYR A 62 -4.94 -8.81 -4.82
C TYR A 62 -5.05 -10.10 -3.99
N GLY A 63 -4.24 -11.08 -4.30
CA GLY A 63 -4.32 -12.39 -3.64
C GLY A 63 -5.69 -13.07 -3.85
N ARG A 64 -6.46 -13.25 -2.76
CA ARG A 64 -7.78 -13.93 -2.77
C ARG A 64 -8.99 -13.00 -2.70
N GLN A 65 -8.78 -11.67 -2.62
CA GLN A 65 -9.87 -10.70 -2.46
C GLN A 65 -10.10 -9.90 -3.73
N TYR A 66 -11.39 -9.62 -4.01
CA TYR A 66 -11.84 -8.72 -5.08
C TYR A 66 -12.15 -7.35 -4.50
N TYR A 67 -11.80 -6.30 -5.20
CA TYR A 67 -12.13 -4.95 -4.81
C TYR A 67 -12.82 -4.18 -5.93
N ASP A 68 -13.96 -3.52 -5.59
CA ASP A 68 -14.69 -2.62 -6.49
C ASP A 68 -14.00 -1.24 -6.45
N TYR A 69 -13.37 -0.86 -7.55
CA TYR A 69 -12.72 0.44 -7.69
C TYR A 69 -13.74 1.56 -7.86
N GLN A 70 -13.72 2.50 -6.93
CA GLN A 70 -14.46 3.74 -7.04
C GLN A 70 -13.61 4.83 -7.70
N GLU A 71 -14.27 5.77 -8.37
CA GLU A 71 -13.64 6.98 -8.92
C GLU A 71 -12.89 7.76 -7.83
N GLY A 72 -11.66 8.21 -8.17
CA GLY A 72 -10.80 8.92 -7.22
C GLY A 72 -10.03 8.03 -6.25
N THR A 73 -9.82 6.77 -6.60
CA THR A 73 -9.08 5.82 -5.76
C THR A 73 -7.61 5.74 -6.19
N VAL A 74 -6.69 5.90 -5.24
CA VAL A 74 -5.26 5.69 -5.46
C VAL A 74 -4.82 4.33 -4.93
N VAL A 75 -4.09 3.60 -5.78
CA VAL A 75 -3.43 2.33 -5.43
C VAL A 75 -1.95 2.41 -5.71
N GLY A 76 -1.17 1.81 -4.82
CA GLY A 76 0.27 1.70 -4.96
C GLY A 76 0.76 0.25 -4.95
N PHE A 77 1.91 0.00 -5.58
CA PHE A 77 2.64 -1.25 -5.45
C PHE A 77 4.15 -1.00 -5.42
N ALA A 78 4.85 -1.90 -4.76
CA ALA A 78 6.31 -1.87 -4.61
C ALA A 78 6.97 -3.04 -5.34
N PRO A 79 8.29 -2.97 -5.59
CA PRO A 79 9.07 -4.09 -6.11
C PRO A 79 8.88 -5.37 -5.30
N GLY A 80 8.72 -6.49 -6.00
CA GLY A 80 8.51 -7.82 -5.41
C GLY A 80 7.04 -8.18 -5.16
N GLN A 81 6.10 -7.26 -5.35
CA GLN A 81 4.67 -7.57 -5.24
C GLN A 81 4.13 -8.22 -6.52
N VAL A 82 3.22 -9.18 -6.32
CA VAL A 82 2.47 -9.82 -7.41
C VAL A 82 1.03 -9.35 -7.37
N THR A 83 0.59 -8.69 -8.44
CA THR A 83 -0.80 -8.26 -8.60
C THR A 83 -1.45 -9.01 -9.75
N GLY A 84 -2.74 -9.32 -9.61
CA GLY A 84 -3.57 -9.80 -10.70
C GLY A 84 -4.49 -8.68 -11.19
N ILE A 85 -4.62 -8.53 -12.48
CA ILE A 85 -5.57 -7.60 -13.10
C ILE A 85 -6.57 -8.44 -13.89
N GLU A 86 -7.83 -8.43 -13.42
CA GLU A 86 -8.96 -9.04 -14.11
C GLU A 86 -9.85 -7.90 -14.64
N LEU A 87 -9.81 -7.67 -15.94
CA LEU A 87 -10.66 -6.68 -16.58
C LEU A 87 -11.91 -7.39 -17.15
N LYS A 88 -13.08 -6.83 -16.91
CA LYS A 88 -14.30 -7.27 -17.58
C LYS A 88 -14.18 -6.93 -19.07
N ASP A 89 -14.65 -7.83 -19.94
CA ASP A 89 -14.58 -7.63 -21.39
C ASP A 89 -15.13 -6.25 -21.80
N GLY A 90 -14.35 -5.52 -22.60
CA GLY A 90 -14.69 -4.19 -23.09
C GLY A 90 -14.44 -3.04 -22.11
N THR A 91 -13.97 -3.28 -20.89
CA THR A 91 -13.65 -2.22 -19.94
C THR A 91 -12.24 -1.68 -20.20
N ARG A 92 -12.13 -0.36 -20.43
CA ARG A 92 -10.83 0.34 -20.49
C ARG A 92 -10.63 1.08 -19.19
N PRO A 93 -9.66 0.69 -18.35
CA PRO A 93 -9.39 1.44 -17.15
C PRO A 93 -8.81 2.81 -17.51
N LEU A 94 -9.45 3.88 -17.03
CA LEU A 94 -8.91 5.22 -17.07
C LEU A 94 -8.13 5.44 -15.78
N ALA A 95 -6.83 5.64 -15.88
CA ALA A 95 -5.98 5.91 -14.73
C ALA A 95 -4.78 6.78 -15.13
N HIS A 96 -4.42 7.67 -14.23
CA HIS A 96 -3.18 8.43 -14.29
C HIS A 96 -2.23 7.89 -13.24
N GLY A 97 -0.97 7.69 -13.57
CA GLY A 97 -0.03 7.08 -12.64
C GLY A 97 1.41 7.50 -12.81
N LEU A 98 2.17 7.10 -11.82
CA LEU A 98 3.61 7.24 -11.77
C LEU A 98 4.23 5.84 -11.64
N LEU A 99 5.22 5.57 -12.48
CA LEU A 99 6.10 4.42 -12.36
C LEU A 99 7.53 4.90 -12.14
N PHE A 100 8.25 4.27 -11.23
CA PHE A 100 9.68 4.54 -11.07
C PHE A 100 10.47 3.33 -10.60
N HIS A 101 11.67 3.20 -11.15
CA HIS A 101 12.60 2.14 -10.79
C HIS A 101 13.36 2.51 -9.51
N PRO A 102 13.68 1.56 -8.61
CA PRO A 102 14.47 1.82 -7.40
C PRO A 102 15.80 2.56 -7.64
N ASP A 103 16.44 2.36 -8.79
CA ASP A 103 17.70 3.02 -9.12
C ASP A 103 17.56 4.54 -9.32
N LEU A 104 16.37 5.04 -9.67
CA LEU A 104 16.13 6.48 -9.75
C LEU A 104 16.38 7.17 -8.42
N ILE A 105 15.85 6.57 -7.34
CA ILE A 105 15.90 7.15 -5.99
C ILE A 105 17.15 6.76 -5.21
N ARG A 106 17.98 5.86 -5.75
CA ARG A 106 19.23 5.44 -5.10
C ARG A 106 20.16 6.63 -4.88
N GLY A 107 20.61 6.83 -3.62
CA GLY A 107 21.46 7.94 -3.19
C GLY A 107 20.74 9.27 -2.95
N THR A 108 19.42 9.32 -3.07
CA THR A 108 18.59 10.50 -2.73
C THR A 108 18.03 10.39 -1.30
N ALA A 109 17.42 11.48 -0.79
CA ALA A 109 16.68 11.47 0.48
C ALA A 109 15.52 10.47 0.39
N LEU A 110 14.72 10.55 -0.66
CA LEU A 110 13.62 9.62 -0.91
C LEU A 110 14.07 8.15 -0.86
N GLY A 111 15.23 7.81 -1.44
CA GLY A 111 15.73 6.43 -1.43
C GLY A 111 16.09 5.92 -0.04
N ARG A 112 16.50 6.80 0.89
CA ARG A 112 16.73 6.43 2.29
C ARG A 112 15.43 6.20 3.06
N ASP A 113 14.41 7.01 2.73
CA ASP A 113 13.16 7.10 3.48
C ASP A 113 11.98 6.37 2.81
N ILE A 114 12.20 5.68 1.68
CA ILE A 114 11.14 5.02 0.91
C ILE A 114 10.30 4.03 1.74
N LYS A 115 10.89 3.39 2.74
CA LYS A 115 10.19 2.47 3.66
C LYS A 115 9.16 3.17 4.56
N ARG A 116 9.21 4.49 4.69
CA ARG A 116 8.24 5.30 5.43
C ARG A 116 6.86 5.30 4.76
N TYR A 117 6.82 5.05 3.46
CA TYR A 117 5.59 5.00 2.69
C TYR A 117 5.00 3.59 2.72
N SER A 118 4.44 3.22 3.90
CA SER A 118 3.86 1.90 4.20
C SER A 118 2.73 1.50 3.25
N PHE A 119 2.01 2.49 2.68
CA PHE A 119 0.88 2.28 1.78
C PHE A 119 1.24 1.55 0.47
N PHE A 120 2.50 1.50 0.08
CA PHE A 120 2.93 0.63 -1.01
C PHE A 120 2.74 -0.88 -0.71
N SER A 121 2.53 -1.23 0.56
CA SER A 121 2.31 -2.61 1.02
C SER A 121 0.87 -2.86 1.49
N TYR A 122 -0.04 -1.90 1.27
CA TYR A 122 -1.46 -2.04 1.58
C TYR A 122 -2.16 -2.90 0.53
N GLU A 123 -3.25 -3.53 0.94
CA GLU A 123 -4.12 -4.25 0.01
C GLU A 123 -5.07 -3.28 -0.73
N SER A 124 -5.70 -3.75 -1.81
CA SER A 124 -6.55 -2.89 -2.65
C SER A 124 -7.79 -2.37 -1.93
N ASN A 125 -8.33 -3.15 -0.98
CA ASN A 125 -9.46 -2.74 -0.14
C ASN A 125 -9.09 -1.65 0.88
N GLU A 126 -7.80 -1.37 1.03
CA GLU A 126 -7.22 -0.32 1.87
C GLU A 126 -6.80 0.89 1.05
N ALA A 127 -7.21 0.96 -0.20
CA ALA A 127 -6.83 2.01 -1.14
C ALA A 127 -7.22 3.41 -0.62
N LEU A 128 -6.45 4.40 -1.04
CA LEU A 128 -6.69 5.79 -0.68
C LEU A 128 -7.82 6.37 -1.54
N HIS A 129 -8.82 6.95 -0.90
CA HIS A 129 -9.89 7.69 -1.56
C HIS A 129 -9.64 9.19 -1.46
N LEU A 130 -9.56 9.85 -2.61
CA LEU A 130 -9.28 11.27 -2.72
C LEU A 130 -10.56 12.10 -2.85
N SER A 131 -10.58 13.30 -2.24
CA SER A 131 -11.52 14.37 -2.59
C SER A 131 -11.15 14.98 -3.95
N GLU A 132 -12.03 15.79 -4.53
CA GLU A 132 -11.75 16.49 -5.80
C GLU A 132 -10.53 17.42 -5.69
N GLU A 133 -10.36 18.11 -4.55
CA GLU A 133 -9.19 18.94 -4.28
C GLU A 133 -7.91 18.11 -4.22
N GLU A 134 -7.94 16.98 -3.50
CA GLU A 134 -6.80 16.05 -3.38
C GLU A 134 -6.42 15.40 -4.73
N LYS A 135 -7.40 15.08 -5.57
CA LYS A 135 -7.16 14.64 -6.96
C LYS A 135 -6.41 15.71 -7.76
N GLY A 136 -6.84 16.97 -7.64
CA GLY A 136 -6.14 18.09 -8.28
C GLY A 136 -4.67 18.17 -7.87
N ILE A 137 -4.37 18.06 -6.58
CA ILE A 137 -3.00 18.06 -6.05
C ILE A 137 -2.20 16.86 -6.60
N PHE A 138 -2.79 15.67 -6.62
CA PHE A 138 -2.15 14.47 -7.16
C PHE A 138 -1.76 14.63 -8.63
N VAL A 139 -2.70 15.09 -9.46
CA VAL A 139 -2.49 15.32 -10.89
C VAL A 139 -1.45 16.43 -11.14
N ASP A 140 -1.46 17.49 -10.35
CA ASP A 140 -0.47 18.57 -10.45
C ASP A 140 0.96 18.09 -10.13
N CYS A 141 1.12 17.18 -9.17
CA CYS A 141 2.42 16.54 -8.90
C CYS A 141 2.88 15.68 -10.09
N LEU A 142 1.99 14.89 -10.68
CA LEU A 142 2.30 14.12 -11.89
C LEU A 142 2.71 15.04 -13.04
N ARG A 143 1.99 16.15 -13.25
CA ARG A 143 2.31 17.12 -14.28
C ARG A 143 3.69 17.74 -14.11
N LYS A 144 4.12 18.05 -12.89
CA LYS A 144 5.47 18.57 -12.62
C LYS A 144 6.55 17.53 -12.98
N ILE A 145 6.33 16.26 -12.68
CA ILE A 145 7.25 15.19 -13.09
C ILE A 145 7.26 15.07 -14.62
N GLN A 146 6.11 15.11 -15.28
CA GLN A 146 6.02 15.02 -16.73
C GLN A 146 6.78 16.14 -17.43
N ILE A 147 6.68 17.39 -16.95
CA ILE A 147 7.43 18.53 -17.48
C ILE A 147 8.95 18.26 -17.42
N GLU A 148 9.46 17.71 -16.32
CA GLU A 148 10.88 17.36 -16.20
C GLU A 148 11.30 16.25 -17.17
N LEU A 149 10.40 15.32 -17.49
CA LEU A 149 10.68 14.23 -18.45
C LEU A 149 10.71 14.71 -19.91
N GLU A 150 9.98 15.79 -20.22
CA GLU A 150 9.93 16.41 -21.54
C GLU A 150 11.10 17.37 -21.80
N HIS A 151 11.79 17.80 -20.75
CA HIS A 151 13.00 18.62 -20.89
C HIS A 151 14.24 17.77 -21.21
N SER A 152 15.25 18.41 -21.77
CA SER A 152 16.56 17.77 -21.94
C SER A 152 17.14 17.38 -20.59
N ILE A 153 17.56 16.13 -20.44
CA ILE A 153 18.15 15.61 -19.20
C ILE A 153 19.45 16.35 -18.89
N ASP A 154 19.55 16.91 -17.68
CA ASP A 154 20.72 17.59 -17.17
C ASP A 154 21.12 17.08 -15.77
N LYS A 155 22.15 17.70 -15.19
CA LYS A 155 22.66 17.33 -13.85
C LYS A 155 21.66 17.54 -12.69
N HIS A 156 20.57 18.28 -12.90
CA HIS A 156 19.55 18.60 -11.91
C HIS A 156 18.32 17.70 -12.05
N SER A 157 18.06 17.15 -13.25
CA SER A 157 16.85 16.39 -13.57
C SER A 157 16.56 15.25 -12.56
N LYS A 158 17.55 14.41 -12.27
CA LYS A 158 17.38 13.32 -11.29
C LYS A 158 16.91 13.83 -9.93
N ARG A 159 17.47 14.95 -9.45
CA ARG A 159 17.11 15.53 -8.15
C ARG A 159 15.70 16.10 -8.18
N LEU A 160 15.37 16.88 -9.22
CA LEU A 160 14.05 17.51 -9.37
C LEU A 160 12.94 16.45 -9.48
N ILE A 161 13.15 15.41 -10.27
CA ILE A 161 12.22 14.28 -10.38
C ILE A 161 12.04 13.61 -9.03
N ALA A 162 13.12 13.25 -8.33
CA ALA A 162 13.03 12.59 -7.02
C ALA A 162 12.30 13.44 -5.98
N MET A 163 12.53 14.76 -5.94
CA MET A 163 11.84 15.69 -5.03
C MET A 163 10.35 15.81 -5.36
N ASN A 164 9.95 15.83 -6.63
CA ASN A 164 8.53 15.85 -7.01
C ASN A 164 7.86 14.52 -6.70
N ILE A 165 8.55 13.39 -6.82
CA ILE A 165 8.05 12.08 -6.37
C ILE A 165 7.86 12.09 -4.86
N GLU A 166 8.86 12.54 -4.09
CA GLU A 166 8.80 12.63 -2.63
C GLU A 166 7.61 13.49 -2.19
N LEU A 167 7.40 14.65 -2.81
CA LEU A 167 6.26 15.53 -2.56
C LEU A 167 4.92 14.83 -2.80
N LEU A 168 4.77 14.10 -3.91
CA LEU A 168 3.57 13.33 -4.22
C LEU A 168 3.31 12.26 -3.15
N LEU A 169 4.35 11.54 -2.73
CA LEU A 169 4.22 10.50 -1.72
C LEU A 169 3.88 11.09 -0.33
N ASP A 170 4.43 12.23 0.04
CA ASP A 170 4.10 12.94 1.27
C ASP A 170 2.63 13.45 1.28
N TYR A 171 2.12 13.93 0.13
CA TYR A 171 0.69 14.21 0.00
C TYR A 171 -0.17 12.95 0.19
N CYS A 172 0.23 11.81 -0.38
CA CYS A 172 -0.48 10.56 -0.16
C CYS A 172 -0.51 10.15 1.32
N LEU A 173 0.59 10.30 2.06
CA LEU A 173 0.61 10.08 3.52
C LEU A 173 -0.39 10.98 4.24
N ARG A 174 -0.40 12.28 3.92
CA ARG A 174 -1.35 13.24 4.49
C ARG A 174 -2.81 12.84 4.21
N PHE A 175 -3.09 12.37 3.00
CA PHE A 175 -4.44 11.95 2.62
C PHE A 175 -4.85 10.65 3.31
N TYR A 176 -3.94 9.70 3.53
CA TYR A 176 -4.18 8.53 4.36
C TYR A 176 -4.45 8.93 5.82
N ASP A 177 -3.70 9.87 6.38
CA ASP A 177 -3.94 10.39 7.74
C ASP A 177 -5.33 11.01 7.88
N ARG A 178 -5.78 11.78 6.88
CA ARG A 178 -7.16 12.29 6.81
C ARG A 178 -8.16 11.12 6.72
N GLN A 179 -7.92 10.12 5.86
CA GLN A 179 -8.80 8.98 5.67
C GLN A 179 -8.95 8.16 6.96
N PHE A 180 -7.87 7.91 7.69
CA PHE A 180 -7.94 7.27 9.00
C PHE A 180 -8.78 8.08 9.99
N THR A 181 -8.64 9.41 10.00
CA THR A 181 -9.41 10.28 10.87
C THR A 181 -10.90 10.28 10.50
N THR A 182 -11.25 10.34 9.22
CA THR A 182 -12.65 10.35 8.76
C THR A 182 -13.36 9.01 8.92
N ARG A 183 -12.62 7.91 9.05
CA ARG A 183 -13.11 6.55 9.30
C ARG A 183 -13.04 6.15 10.78
N ALA A 184 -12.98 7.11 11.71
CA ALA A 184 -12.75 6.86 13.14
C ALA A 184 -13.73 5.86 13.76
N GLU A 185 -15.02 5.87 13.39
CA GLU A 185 -16.00 4.89 13.90
C GLU A 185 -15.65 3.46 13.45
N THR A 186 -15.36 3.27 12.15
CA THR A 186 -14.95 1.96 11.62
C THR A 186 -13.63 1.49 12.23
N ASN A 187 -12.70 2.42 12.47
CA ASN A 187 -11.41 2.11 13.07
C ASN A 187 -11.55 1.68 14.53
N LYS A 188 -12.46 2.31 15.29
CA LYS A 188 -12.79 1.86 16.67
C LYS A 188 -13.35 0.43 16.69
N ASP A 189 -14.20 0.07 15.72
CA ASP A 189 -14.70 -1.30 15.59
C ASP A 189 -13.56 -2.30 15.34
N VAL A 190 -12.55 -1.92 14.53
CA VAL A 190 -11.35 -2.73 14.31
C VAL A 190 -10.53 -2.87 15.60
N LEU A 191 -10.35 -1.79 16.37
CA LEU A 191 -9.63 -1.82 17.65
C LEU A 191 -10.33 -2.75 18.65
N VAL A 192 -11.65 -2.59 18.85
CA VAL A 192 -12.45 -3.45 19.75
C VAL A 192 -12.36 -4.92 19.33
N ARG A 193 -12.44 -5.19 18.02
CA ARG A 193 -12.30 -6.55 17.50
C ARG A 193 -10.89 -7.11 17.72
N PHE A 194 -9.86 -6.29 17.57
CA PHE A 194 -8.48 -6.69 17.85
C PHE A 194 -8.28 -7.04 19.32
N GLU A 195 -8.71 -6.18 20.25
CA GLU A 195 -8.62 -6.40 21.70
C GLU A 195 -9.31 -7.71 22.10
N ARG A 196 -10.52 -7.95 21.59
CA ARG A 196 -11.25 -9.20 21.82
C ARG A 196 -10.49 -10.43 21.31
N LEU A 197 -9.99 -10.39 20.06
CA LEU A 197 -9.23 -11.49 19.48
C LEU A 197 -7.92 -11.76 20.23
N LEU A 198 -7.28 -10.71 20.75
CA LEU A 198 -6.06 -10.82 21.55
C LEU A 198 -6.36 -11.52 22.87
N ASP A 199 -7.44 -11.14 23.57
CA ASP A 199 -7.87 -11.80 24.80
C ASP A 199 -8.27 -13.26 24.56
N GLU A 200 -9.03 -13.55 23.50
CA GLU A 200 -9.40 -14.91 23.11
C GLU A 200 -8.15 -15.78 22.83
N TYR A 201 -7.16 -15.24 22.11
CA TYR A 201 -5.90 -15.94 21.85
C TYR A 201 -5.15 -16.29 23.12
N LEU A 202 -4.98 -15.32 24.01
CA LEU A 202 -4.22 -15.48 25.25
C LEU A 202 -4.90 -16.42 26.26
N GLN A 203 -6.23 -16.58 26.18
CA GLN A 203 -7.00 -17.51 27.03
C GLN A 203 -7.13 -18.91 26.40
N SER A 204 -6.82 -19.07 25.14
CA SER A 204 -6.93 -20.33 24.41
C SER A 204 -5.68 -21.20 24.51
N ASP A 205 -5.77 -22.44 24.04
CA ASP A 205 -4.63 -23.34 23.90
C ASP A 205 -3.65 -22.92 22.79
N LEU A 206 -4.02 -21.92 21.94
CA LEU A 206 -3.16 -21.40 20.88
C LEU A 206 -1.84 -20.85 21.43
N LEU A 207 -1.87 -20.21 22.59
CA LEU A 207 -0.65 -19.70 23.24
C LEU A 207 0.38 -20.82 23.52
N ARG A 208 -0.10 -22.03 23.82
CA ARG A 208 0.76 -23.20 24.06
C ARG A 208 1.20 -23.89 22.78
N GLN A 209 0.34 -23.91 21.77
CA GLN A 209 0.56 -24.64 20.50
C GLN A 209 1.37 -23.81 19.51
N GLU A 210 1.05 -22.54 19.36
CA GLU A 210 1.58 -21.65 18.33
C GLU A 210 2.57 -20.61 18.90
N GLY A 211 2.65 -20.48 20.25
CA GLY A 211 3.48 -19.47 20.90
C GLY A 211 2.84 -18.08 20.97
N LEU A 212 3.68 -17.04 21.04
CA LEU A 212 3.20 -15.68 21.15
C LEU A 212 2.55 -15.21 19.82
N PRO A 213 1.39 -14.51 19.91
CA PRO A 213 0.69 -14.05 18.73
C PRO A 213 1.46 -12.97 17.99
N THR A 214 1.30 -12.93 16.66
CA THR A 214 1.94 -11.94 15.78
C THR A 214 0.93 -10.91 15.28
N VAL A 215 1.43 -9.73 14.89
CA VAL A 215 0.61 -8.70 14.24
C VAL A 215 -0.09 -9.26 12.99
N ARG A 216 0.63 -10.09 12.21
CA ARG A 216 0.08 -10.75 11.02
C ARG A 216 -1.15 -11.62 11.34
N TYR A 217 -1.10 -12.40 12.41
CA TYR A 217 -2.22 -13.25 12.82
C TYR A 217 -3.52 -12.45 13.00
N PHE A 218 -3.43 -11.32 13.71
CA PHE A 218 -4.62 -10.48 13.96
C PHE A 218 -5.07 -9.74 12.69
N ALA A 219 -4.14 -9.23 11.90
CA ALA A 219 -4.44 -8.59 10.63
C ALA A 219 -5.23 -9.52 9.71
N GLU A 220 -4.77 -10.77 9.53
CA GLU A 220 -5.46 -11.79 8.72
C GLU A 220 -6.86 -12.12 9.27
N LYS A 221 -7.03 -12.22 10.60
CA LYS A 221 -8.34 -12.47 11.24
C LYS A 221 -9.33 -11.31 11.06
N ILE A 222 -8.81 -10.09 10.89
CA ILE A 222 -9.61 -8.88 10.68
C ILE A 222 -9.79 -8.57 9.19
N CYS A 223 -9.13 -9.33 8.31
CA CYS A 223 -9.11 -9.13 6.84
C CYS A 223 -8.46 -7.81 6.42
N LEU A 224 -7.35 -7.46 7.07
CA LEU A 224 -6.51 -6.30 6.74
C LEU A 224 -5.08 -6.75 6.45
N SER A 225 -4.33 -5.94 5.68
CA SER A 225 -2.89 -6.14 5.53
C SER A 225 -2.18 -5.84 6.86
N PRO A 226 -1.07 -6.53 7.17
CA PRO A 226 -0.33 -6.29 8.42
C PRO A 226 0.14 -4.84 8.57
N ASN A 227 0.51 -4.17 7.48
CA ASN A 227 0.98 -2.79 7.51
C ASN A 227 -0.16 -1.80 7.75
N TYR A 228 -1.28 -1.93 7.03
CA TYR A 228 -2.46 -1.08 7.26
C TYR A 228 -3.01 -1.25 8.68
N PHE A 229 -3.14 -2.50 9.13
CA PHE A 229 -3.55 -2.81 10.50
C PHE A 229 -2.60 -2.18 11.53
N GLY A 230 -1.28 -2.29 11.33
CA GLY A 230 -0.27 -1.70 12.21
C GLY A 230 -0.38 -0.17 12.28
N ASP A 231 -0.56 0.50 11.14
CA ASP A 231 -0.70 1.95 11.06
C ASP A 231 -2.03 2.41 11.68
N LEU A 232 -3.12 1.67 11.46
CA LEU A 232 -4.41 1.94 12.07
C LEU A 232 -4.33 1.84 13.61
N ILE A 233 -3.82 0.73 14.16
CA ILE A 233 -3.70 0.55 15.61
C ILE A 233 -2.81 1.64 16.22
N LYS A 234 -1.70 1.99 15.57
CA LYS A 234 -0.81 3.06 16.03
C LYS A 234 -1.53 4.42 16.05
N LYS A 235 -2.36 4.70 15.05
CA LYS A 235 -3.14 5.95 15.00
C LYS A 235 -4.17 6.02 16.11
N GLU A 236 -4.89 4.92 16.40
CA GLU A 236 -5.95 4.87 17.39
C GLU A 236 -5.41 4.83 18.85
N THR A 237 -4.28 4.14 19.09
CA THR A 237 -3.78 3.90 20.44
C THR A 237 -2.52 4.70 20.80
N GLY A 238 -1.84 5.30 19.83
CA GLY A 238 -0.52 5.93 20.00
C GLY A 238 0.64 4.93 20.12
N LYS A 239 0.37 3.61 20.14
CA LYS A 239 1.35 2.53 20.24
C LYS A 239 1.26 1.61 19.03
N THR A 240 2.37 1.00 18.63
CA THR A 240 2.36 -0.01 17.57
C THR A 240 1.49 -1.22 17.97
N ALA A 241 0.97 -1.96 16.99
CA ALA A 241 0.22 -3.20 17.27
C ALA A 241 1.06 -4.21 18.06
N GLN A 242 2.37 -4.28 17.79
CA GLN A 242 3.30 -5.15 18.54
C GLN A 242 3.43 -4.72 20.02
N GLU A 243 3.53 -3.41 20.30
CA GLU A 243 3.56 -2.89 21.67
C GLU A 243 2.25 -3.18 22.42
N ASN A 244 1.10 -3.01 21.76
CA ASN A 244 -0.21 -3.35 22.36
C ASN A 244 -0.28 -4.84 22.74
N ILE A 245 0.19 -5.75 21.87
CA ILE A 245 0.25 -7.19 22.13
C ILE A 245 1.17 -7.46 23.35
N GLN A 246 2.38 -6.87 23.38
CA GLN A 246 3.32 -7.06 24.48
C GLN A 246 2.79 -6.55 25.80
N ASP A 247 2.19 -5.37 25.83
CA ASP A 247 1.59 -4.79 27.04
C ASP A 247 0.50 -5.70 27.60
N ARG A 248 -0.34 -6.28 26.73
CA ARG A 248 -1.40 -7.19 27.19
C ARG A 248 -0.86 -8.50 27.75
N ILE A 249 0.17 -9.08 27.11
CA ILE A 249 0.86 -10.28 27.60
C ILE A 249 1.48 -10.01 28.99
N ILE A 250 2.17 -8.88 29.14
CA ILE A 250 2.80 -8.48 30.41
C ILE A 250 1.73 -8.29 31.49
N SER A 251 0.60 -7.66 31.17
CA SER A 251 -0.51 -7.48 32.11
C SER A 251 -1.08 -8.82 32.59
N LEU A 252 -1.33 -9.74 31.64
CA LEU A 252 -1.81 -11.08 31.96
C LEU A 252 -0.80 -11.88 32.82
N ALA A 253 0.49 -11.80 32.49
CA ALA A 253 1.53 -12.46 33.28
C ALA A 253 1.58 -11.93 34.73
N LYS A 254 1.42 -10.60 34.91
CA LYS A 254 1.34 -9.98 36.24
C LYS A 254 0.09 -10.47 37.00
N GLU A 255 -1.06 -10.53 36.34
CA GLU A 255 -2.30 -11.06 36.96
C GLU A 255 -2.12 -12.50 37.44
N TRP A 256 -1.48 -13.36 36.63
CA TRP A 256 -1.21 -14.75 37.01
C TRP A 256 -0.23 -14.86 38.17
N ILE A 257 0.87 -14.08 38.18
CA ILE A 257 1.85 -14.10 39.29
C ILE A 257 1.20 -13.64 40.60
N LEU A 258 0.36 -12.60 40.53
CA LEU A 258 -0.29 -12.06 41.72
C LEU A 258 -1.50 -12.88 42.17
N GLY A 259 -2.20 -13.54 41.25
CA GLY A 259 -3.41 -14.32 41.49
C GLY A 259 -3.19 -15.80 41.84
N THR A 260 -1.95 -16.31 41.70
CA THR A 260 -1.65 -17.73 41.98
C THR A 260 -0.48 -17.85 42.96
N ASN A 261 -0.56 -18.85 43.86
CA ASN A 261 0.56 -19.21 44.74
C ASN A 261 1.67 -20.01 44.04
N LYS A 262 1.74 -19.96 42.69
CA LYS A 262 2.72 -20.65 41.89
C LYS A 262 3.99 -19.81 41.74
N THR A 263 5.13 -20.45 41.66
CA THR A 263 6.42 -19.77 41.36
C THR A 263 6.57 -19.50 39.87
N VAL A 264 7.43 -18.56 39.48
CA VAL A 264 7.70 -18.19 38.08
C VAL A 264 8.17 -19.35 37.22
N SER A 265 8.67 -20.44 37.82
CA SER A 265 9.12 -21.66 37.17
C SER A 265 8.05 -22.75 37.04
N GLN A 266 6.86 -22.53 37.58
CA GLN A 266 5.68 -23.39 37.49
C GLN A 266 4.61 -22.81 36.58
#